data_ddf8fc615d340acfce6b79ffa856691f
#
_entry.id   ddf8fc615d340acfce6b79ffa856691f
#
_cell.length_a   1.000
_cell.length_b   1.000
_cell.length_c   1.000
_cell.angle_alpha   90.00
_cell.angle_beta   90.00
_cell.angle_gamma   90.00
#
_symmetry.space_group_name_H-M   'P 1'
#
loop_
_entity.id
_entity.type
_entity.pdbx_description
1 polymer ?
#
loop_
_entity_poly.entity_id
_entity_poly.type
_entity_poly.pdbx_seq_one_letter_code
_entity_poly.pdbx_strand_id
1 'polypeptide(L)'
;MNVTNEQTEDTPRLTVADLGVAAWACSELFNFMLEGYEQEEYGEMSKEQLEEAMHKLRTSFIKFDALADALSPKEEADESKD
;
A
#
# COMPACT_ATOMS: atom_id res chain seq x y z
N MET A 1 5.37 3.20 -35.08
CA MET A 1 5.27 2.90 -34.65
C MET A 1 5.03 2.08 -33.63
N ASN A 2 5.61 1.24 -33.50
CA ASN A 2 5.51 0.32 -32.50
C ASN A 2 5.99 0.80 -31.21
N VAL A 3 6.36 2.03 -31.24
CA VAL A 3 6.82 2.61 -29.99
C VAL A 3 5.76 2.46 -28.91
N THR A 4 4.52 2.66 -29.28
CA THR A 4 3.47 2.54 -28.31
C THR A 4 3.40 1.13 -27.72
N ASN A 5 3.51 0.17 -28.58
CA ASN A 5 3.48 -1.21 -28.11
C ASN A 5 4.64 -1.50 -27.19
N GLU A 6 5.80 -0.99 -27.55
CA GLU A 6 6.95 -1.22 -26.73
C GLU A 6 6.80 -0.62 -25.38
N GLN A 7 6.20 0.58 -25.35
CA GLN A 7 6.01 1.21 -24.06
C GLN A 7 5.06 0.43 -23.21
N THR A 8 4.04 -0.13 -23.81
CA THR A 8 3.09 -0.91 -23.08
C THR A 8 3.77 -2.14 -22.47
N GLU A 9 4.62 -2.76 -23.23
CA GLU A 9 5.30 -3.93 -22.72
C GLU A 9 6.27 -3.58 -21.63
N ASP A 10 6.89 -2.41 -21.75
CA ASP A 10 7.86 -2.01 -20.75
C ASP A 10 7.21 -1.46 -19.51
N THR A 11 5.95 -1.12 -19.57
CA THR A 11 5.28 -0.54 -18.43
C THR A 11 5.21 -1.55 -17.29
N PRO A 12 5.70 -1.17 -16.13
CA PRO A 12 5.64 -2.08 -14.98
C PRO A 12 4.20 -2.39 -14.62
N ARG A 13 3.99 -3.59 -14.16
CA ARG A 13 2.67 -4.00 -13.72
C ARG A 13 2.73 -4.34 -12.25
N LEU A 14 1.67 -3.98 -11.56
CA LEU A 14 1.57 -4.31 -10.15
C LEU A 14 1.09 -5.74 -10.00
N THR A 15 1.76 -6.47 -9.16
CA THR A 15 1.37 -7.83 -8.84
C THR A 15 0.85 -7.86 -7.41
N VAL A 16 0.27 -8.98 -7.03
CA VAL A 16 -0.17 -9.15 -5.66
C VAL A 16 1.00 -8.97 -4.70
N ALA A 17 2.16 -9.49 -5.09
CA ALA A 17 3.33 -9.35 -4.23
C ALA A 17 3.73 -7.89 -4.08
N ASP A 18 3.67 -7.12 -5.17
CA ASP A 18 4.00 -5.71 -5.09
C ASP A 18 3.04 -4.98 -4.16
N LEU A 19 1.76 -5.31 -4.26
CA LEU A 19 0.77 -4.67 -3.43
C LEU A 19 0.93 -5.07 -1.97
N GLY A 20 1.34 -6.30 -1.75
CA GLY A 20 1.62 -6.74 -0.38
C GLY A 20 2.75 -5.96 0.24
N VAL A 21 3.82 -5.73 -0.54
CA VAL A 21 4.93 -4.95 -0.04
C VAL A 21 4.49 -3.51 0.24
N ALA A 22 3.69 -2.95 -0.67
CA ALA A 22 3.22 -1.58 -0.49
C ALA A 22 2.35 -1.46 0.76
N ALA A 23 1.46 -2.43 0.97
CA ALA A 23 0.60 -2.40 2.14
C ALA A 23 1.43 -2.56 3.40
N TRP A 24 2.39 -3.45 3.36
CA TRP A 24 3.26 -3.65 4.51
C TRP A 24 4.02 -2.37 4.83
N ALA A 25 4.56 -1.72 3.81
CA ALA A 25 5.32 -0.50 4.03
C ALA A 25 4.42 0.58 4.64
N CYS A 26 3.20 0.70 4.15
CA CYS A 26 2.27 1.68 4.71
C CYS A 26 2.00 1.38 6.17
N SER A 27 1.82 0.11 6.50
CA SER A 27 1.55 -0.28 7.88
C SER A 27 2.73 0.02 8.79
N GLU A 28 3.93 -0.31 8.33
CA GLU A 28 5.10 -0.06 9.14
C GLU A 28 5.34 1.42 9.35
N LEU A 29 5.18 2.20 8.30
CA LEU A 29 5.38 3.62 8.41
C LEU A 29 4.31 4.25 9.29
N PHE A 30 3.08 3.76 9.18
CA PHE A 30 2.00 4.24 10.01
C PHE A 30 2.33 4.00 11.49
N ASN A 31 2.80 2.79 11.80
CA ASN A 31 3.14 2.47 13.18
C ASN A 31 4.28 3.36 13.69
N PHE A 32 5.25 3.60 12.84
CA PHE A 32 6.35 4.48 13.21
C PHE A 32 5.84 5.88 13.52
N MET A 33 4.96 6.39 12.66
CA MET A 33 4.41 7.71 12.87
C MET A 33 3.51 7.76 14.08
N LEU A 34 2.75 6.70 14.31
CA LEU A 34 1.87 6.64 15.47
C LEU A 34 2.68 6.72 16.75
N GLU A 35 3.79 6.02 16.78
CA GLU A 35 4.64 6.06 17.96
C GLU A 35 5.15 7.46 18.20
N GLY A 36 5.61 8.13 17.15
CA GLY A 36 6.05 9.50 17.29
C GLY A 36 4.92 10.42 17.70
N TYR A 37 3.74 10.17 17.17
CA TYR A 37 2.58 10.99 17.52
C TYR A 37 2.25 10.85 18.99
N GLU A 38 2.30 9.65 19.51
CA GLU A 38 1.98 9.43 20.91
C GLU A 38 3.04 10.03 21.84
N GLN A 39 4.27 10.09 21.38
CA GLN A 39 5.34 10.65 22.15
C GLN A 39 5.53 12.14 21.89
N GLU A 40 4.69 12.70 21.02
CA GLU A 40 4.78 14.10 20.67
C GLU A 40 6.11 14.44 20.03
N GLU A 41 6.62 13.52 19.27
CA GLU A 41 7.86 13.71 18.52
C GLU A 41 7.52 13.72 17.05
N TYR A 42 7.21 14.87 16.52
CA TYR A 42 6.72 14.98 15.16
C TYR A 42 7.82 15.19 14.13
N GLY A 43 9.05 15.32 14.57
CA GLY A 43 10.12 15.60 13.64
C GLY A 43 9.95 16.98 13.05
N GLU A 44 10.04 17.06 11.74
CA GLU A 44 9.88 18.34 11.07
C GLU A 44 8.45 18.64 10.71
N MET A 45 7.54 17.75 11.05
CA MET A 45 6.14 17.96 10.73
C MET A 45 5.43 18.60 11.88
N SER A 46 4.37 19.33 11.57
CA SER A 46 3.47 19.77 12.61
C SER A 46 2.59 18.60 13.01
N LYS A 47 1.91 18.74 14.13
CA LYS A 47 1.02 17.69 14.56
C LYS A 47 -0.04 17.40 13.50
N GLU A 48 -0.57 18.48 12.91
CA GLU A 48 -1.60 18.30 11.89
C GLU A 48 -1.05 17.61 10.66
N GLN A 49 0.18 17.94 10.27
CA GLN A 49 0.78 17.29 9.12
C GLN A 49 0.98 15.82 9.38
N LEU A 50 1.38 15.47 10.59
CA LEU A 50 1.58 14.07 10.93
C LEU A 50 0.26 13.33 10.91
N GLU A 51 -0.79 13.95 11.46
CA GLU A 51 -2.11 13.32 11.44
C GLU A 51 -2.58 13.08 10.02
N GLU A 52 -2.35 14.05 9.14
CA GLU A 52 -2.78 13.89 7.76
C GLU A 52 -1.99 12.79 7.07
N ALA A 53 -0.69 12.73 7.33
CA ALA A 53 0.14 11.70 6.73
C ALA A 53 -0.31 10.32 7.20
N MET A 54 -0.62 10.20 8.49
CA MET A 54 -1.08 8.93 9.03
C MET A 54 -2.40 8.53 8.40
N HIS A 55 -3.28 9.49 8.20
CA HIS A 55 -4.55 9.19 7.57
C HIS A 55 -4.35 8.70 6.15
N LYS A 56 -3.45 9.35 5.42
CA LYS A 56 -3.19 8.94 4.04
C LYS A 56 -2.56 7.55 3.98
N LEU A 57 -1.68 7.26 4.93
CA LEU A 57 -1.08 5.94 4.97
C LEU A 57 -2.13 4.87 5.23
N ARG A 58 -3.02 5.15 6.15
CA ARG A 58 -4.06 4.18 6.46
C ARG A 58 -4.98 3.99 5.26
N THR A 59 -5.37 5.08 4.61
CA THR A 59 -6.22 4.99 3.44
C THR A 59 -5.53 4.23 2.33
N SER A 60 -4.25 4.50 2.12
CA SER A 60 -3.50 3.80 1.08
C SER A 60 -3.37 2.32 1.40
N PHE A 61 -3.14 1.99 2.66
CA PHE A 61 -3.05 0.60 3.07
C PHE A 61 -4.33 -0.14 2.72
N ILE A 62 -5.47 0.47 3.02
CA ILE A 62 -6.75 -0.16 2.75
C ILE A 62 -6.92 -0.38 1.26
N LYS A 63 -6.52 0.61 0.46
CA LYS A 63 -6.65 0.49 -0.99
C LYS A 63 -5.74 -0.59 -1.55
N PHE A 64 -4.49 -0.63 -1.09
CA PHE A 64 -3.56 -1.64 -1.55
C PHE A 64 -4.04 -3.03 -1.18
N ASP A 65 -4.54 -3.16 0.04
CA ASP A 65 -5.02 -4.45 0.50
C ASP A 65 -6.23 -4.90 -0.31
N ALA A 66 -7.14 -3.97 -0.57
CA ALA A 66 -8.33 -4.31 -1.34
C ALA A 66 -7.97 -4.67 -2.77
N LEU A 67 -7.01 -3.95 -3.36
CA LEU A 67 -6.60 -4.27 -4.72
C LEU A 67 -5.89 -5.60 -4.78
N ALA A 68 -5.06 -5.88 -3.80
CA ALA A 68 -4.38 -7.18 -3.77
C ALA A 68 -5.39 -8.30 -3.68
N ASP A 69 -6.42 -8.11 -2.86
CA ASP A 69 -7.45 -9.11 -2.73
C ASP A 69 -8.19 -9.29 -4.05
N ALA A 70 -8.45 -8.19 -4.74
CA ALA A 70 -9.17 -8.26 -6.01
C ALA A 70 -8.33 -8.98 -7.07
N LEU A 71 -7.02 -8.83 -7.00
CA LEU A 71 -6.15 -9.46 -7.98
C LEU A 71 -5.82 -10.90 -7.62
N SER A 72 -6.06 -11.29 -6.39
CA SER A 72 -5.77 -12.65 -5.98
C SER A 72 -6.77 -13.59 -6.60
N PRO A 73 -6.31 -14.77 -7.03
CA PRO A 73 -7.23 -15.74 -7.59
C PRO A 73 -8.22 -16.20 -6.54
N LYS A 74 -9.47 -16.08 -6.83
CA LYS A 74 -10.49 -16.50 -5.89
C LYS A 74 -10.56 -18.01 -5.76
N GLU A 75 -10.14 -18.65 -6.78
CA GLU A 75 -10.18 -20.10 -6.76
C GLU A 75 -9.38 -20.64 -5.62
N GLU A 76 -8.31 -19.97 -5.29
CA GLU A 76 -7.48 -20.48 -4.22
C GLU A 76 -8.23 -20.51 -2.92
N ALA A 77 -9.01 -19.49 -2.68
CA ALA A 77 -9.78 -19.46 -1.46
C ALA A 77 -10.74 -20.62 -1.42
N ASP A 78 -11.35 -20.92 -2.56
CA ASP A 78 -12.27 -22.02 -2.61
C ASP A 78 -11.59 -23.32 -2.34
N GLU A 79 -10.42 -23.47 -2.88
CA GLU A 79 -9.72 -24.70 -2.68
C GLU A 79 -9.33 -24.91 -1.26
N SER A 80 -9.01 -23.83 -0.60
CA SER A 80 -8.56 -24.00 0.78
C SER A 80 -9.66 -24.56 1.62
N LYS A 81 -10.89 -24.38 1.24
CA LYS A 81 -11.96 -24.94 2.02
C LYS A 81 -12.03 -26.42 1.92
N ASP A 82 -11.56 -26.93 0.86
CA ASP A 82 -11.58 -28.34 0.72
C ASP A 82 -10.53 -28.98 1.54
#